data_c59037d50bc30e6946cbb236188507e0
#
_entry.id   c59037d50bc30e6946cbb236188507e0
#
_cell.length_a   1.000
_cell.length_b   1.000
_cell.length_c   1.000
_cell.angle_alpha   90.00
_cell.angle_beta   90.00
_cell.angle_gamma   90.00
#
_symmetry.space_group_name_H-M   'P 1'
#
loop_
_entity.id
_entity.type
_entity.pdbx_description
1 polymer ?
#
loop_
_entity_poly.entity_id
_entity_poly.type
_entity_poly.pdbx_seq_one_letter_code
_entity_poly.pdbx_strand_id
1 'polypeptide(L)'
;MDGDTIAVRIDGKREKIRIIGLDTPETRKPNTPVQCFGKEASSHMQSLVQSKQVQLAADSSQGDRDKYGRLLRHVFVGGTTNVALAQIEGGYGREYTYDGPYQHRLEYLAAQNQAKNAHRGTWGPPCNGFHQDDAGSSAAASTSAAPAPSTPVASAVPAAPSSPAGAGSSGGACAIKGNINSKGAKIAHAPGSATYDKTVITPSKGERMFCSAAEAIAAGWRMAND
;
A
#
# COMPACT_ATOMS: atom_id res chain seq x y z
N MET A 1 1.70 -10.81 17.32
CA MET A 1 1.12 -9.56 16.84
C MET A 1 0.88 -9.78 15.37
N ASP A 2 -0.30 -9.57 14.86
CA ASP A 2 -0.57 -9.73 13.43
C ASP A 2 -0.07 -8.50 12.68
N GLY A 3 0.05 -8.60 11.36
CA GLY A 3 0.59 -7.51 10.56
C GLY A 3 -0.29 -6.25 10.49
N ASP A 4 -1.52 -6.31 11.01
CA ASP A 4 -2.51 -5.22 10.99
C ASP A 4 -2.90 -4.68 12.40
N THR A 5 -2.31 -5.24 13.44
CA THR A 5 -2.60 -4.87 14.82
C THR A 5 -1.30 -4.62 15.57
N ILE A 6 -1.17 -3.44 16.18
CA ILE A 6 -0.01 -3.09 17.00
C ILE A 6 -0.42 -2.80 18.44
N ALA A 7 0.53 -2.85 19.37
CA ALA A 7 0.35 -2.39 20.72
C ALA A 7 1.26 -1.18 20.98
N VAL A 8 0.68 -0.11 21.50
CA VAL A 8 1.37 1.13 21.83
C VAL A 8 1.16 1.50 23.28
N ARG A 9 1.95 2.42 23.80
CA ARG A 9 1.72 3.08 25.10
C ARG A 9 1.22 4.49 24.86
N ILE A 10 0.05 4.81 25.41
CA ILE A 10 -0.55 6.15 25.40
C ILE A 10 -0.73 6.52 26.87
N ASP A 11 -0.10 7.59 27.35
CA ASP A 11 -0.15 8.05 28.73
C ASP A 11 0.14 6.93 29.75
N GLY A 12 1.15 6.12 29.46
CA GLY A 12 1.57 4.98 30.29
C GLY A 12 0.69 3.71 30.16
N LYS A 13 -0.47 3.79 29.55
CA LYS A 13 -1.39 2.66 29.34
C LYS A 13 -1.09 1.94 28.04
N ARG A 14 -1.21 0.61 28.07
CA ARG A 14 -1.06 -0.21 26.84
C ARG A 14 -2.39 -0.27 26.11
N GLU A 15 -2.40 0.24 24.88
CA GLU A 15 -3.54 0.21 23.96
C GLU A 15 -3.24 -0.68 22.75
N LYS A 16 -4.27 -1.38 22.28
CA LYS A 16 -4.21 -2.13 21.03
C LYS A 16 -4.80 -1.27 19.91
N ILE A 17 -4.07 -1.16 18.84
CA ILE A 17 -4.49 -0.40 17.65
C ILE A 17 -4.77 -1.40 16.53
N ARG A 18 -5.98 -1.39 15.98
CA ARG A 18 -6.31 -2.00 14.69
C ARG A 18 -6.12 -0.93 13.61
N ILE A 19 -5.22 -1.18 12.70
CA ILE A 19 -4.87 -0.20 11.67
C ILE A 19 -6.01 -0.14 10.64
N ILE A 20 -6.52 1.07 10.39
CA ILE A 20 -7.62 1.31 9.46
C ILE A 20 -7.15 1.00 8.03
N GLY A 21 -8.00 0.30 7.28
CA GLY A 21 -7.81 0.04 5.86
C GLY A 21 -6.79 -1.05 5.53
N LEU A 22 -6.25 -1.73 6.52
CA LEU A 22 -5.25 -2.79 6.35
C LEU A 22 -5.80 -4.13 6.82
N ASP A 23 -5.62 -5.17 6.03
CA ASP A 23 -5.82 -6.57 6.41
C ASP A 23 -4.59 -7.39 6.01
N THR A 24 -4.09 -8.20 6.92
CA THR A 24 -2.90 -9.03 6.69
C THR A 24 -3.21 -10.51 6.92
N PRO A 25 -2.43 -11.43 6.34
CA PRO A 25 -2.60 -12.84 6.61
C PRO A 25 -2.52 -13.15 8.11
N GLU A 26 -3.42 -13.98 8.58
CA GLU A 26 -3.62 -14.28 10.00
C GLU A 26 -2.48 -15.16 10.55
N THR A 27 -2.00 -14.82 11.75
CA THR A 27 -0.94 -15.60 12.42
C THR A 27 -1.36 -16.17 13.77
N ARG A 28 -2.42 -15.64 14.38
CA ARG A 28 -2.74 -15.93 15.80
C ARG A 28 -4.21 -16.21 16.08
N LYS A 29 -5.03 -16.36 15.06
CA LYS A 29 -6.44 -16.70 15.26
C LYS A 29 -6.53 -18.10 15.86
N PRO A 30 -7.20 -18.29 17.01
CA PRO A 30 -7.37 -19.62 17.63
C PRO A 30 -7.98 -20.60 16.64
N ASN A 31 -7.47 -21.83 16.62
CA ASN A 31 -7.92 -22.92 15.74
C ASN A 31 -7.82 -22.62 14.23
N THR A 32 -6.97 -21.67 13.86
CA THR A 32 -6.71 -21.35 12.45
C THR A 32 -5.19 -21.51 12.22
N PRO A 33 -4.77 -22.28 11.22
CA PRO A 33 -3.37 -22.33 10.83
C PRO A 33 -2.84 -20.96 10.44
N VAL A 34 -1.51 -20.76 10.59
CA VAL A 34 -0.86 -19.55 10.10
C VAL A 34 -1.07 -19.47 8.59
N GLN A 35 -1.66 -18.38 8.14
CA GLN A 35 -1.88 -18.15 6.71
C GLN A 35 -0.56 -17.87 5.99
N CYS A 36 -0.55 -18.18 4.68
CA CYS A 36 0.60 -17.93 3.83
C CYS A 36 1.04 -16.46 3.93
N PHE A 37 2.34 -16.22 4.10
CA PHE A 37 2.95 -14.89 4.29
C PHE A 37 2.58 -14.16 5.59
N GLY A 38 1.90 -14.81 6.54
CA GLY A 38 1.49 -14.18 7.80
C GLY A 38 2.66 -13.82 8.71
N LYS A 39 3.67 -14.70 8.80
CA LYS A 39 4.88 -14.43 9.61
C LYS A 39 5.68 -13.26 9.03
N GLU A 40 5.82 -13.20 7.72
CA GLU A 40 6.51 -12.14 6.99
C GLU A 40 5.80 -10.81 7.19
N ALA A 41 4.47 -10.77 7.07
CA ALA A 41 3.65 -9.59 7.32
C ALA A 41 3.79 -9.08 8.76
N SER A 42 3.78 -9.99 9.74
CA SER A 42 4.00 -9.66 11.14
C SER A 42 5.41 -9.12 11.39
N SER A 43 6.44 -9.74 10.80
CA SER A 43 7.83 -9.31 10.93
C SER A 43 8.08 -7.96 10.28
N HIS A 44 7.50 -7.72 9.10
CA HIS A 44 7.60 -6.42 8.43
C HIS A 44 6.92 -5.32 9.26
N MET A 45 5.71 -5.55 9.80
CA MET A 45 5.07 -4.61 10.72
C MET A 45 5.98 -4.29 11.92
N GLN A 46 6.60 -5.30 12.53
CA GLN A 46 7.53 -5.08 13.63
C GLN A 46 8.70 -4.18 13.21
N SER A 47 9.32 -4.42 12.06
CA SER A 47 10.43 -3.60 11.56
C SER A 47 10.05 -2.14 11.35
N LEU A 48 8.80 -1.88 10.95
CA LEU A 48 8.28 -0.54 10.77
C LEU A 48 8.10 0.21 12.10
N VAL A 49 7.58 -0.44 13.16
CA VAL A 49 7.08 0.26 14.35
C VAL A 49 7.82 -0.08 15.66
N GLN A 50 8.59 -1.17 15.71
CA GLN A 50 9.21 -1.60 16.97
C GLN A 50 10.21 -0.56 17.51
N SER A 51 10.05 -0.22 18.79
CA SER A 51 10.88 0.78 19.49
C SER A 51 10.87 2.18 18.86
N LYS A 52 9.86 2.48 18.04
CA LYS A 52 9.68 3.80 17.45
C LYS A 52 8.49 4.52 18.05
N GLN A 53 8.54 5.84 18.04
CA GLN A 53 7.37 6.67 18.26
C GLN A 53 6.48 6.63 17.02
N VAL A 54 5.18 6.43 17.25
CA VAL A 54 4.16 6.42 16.20
C VAL A 54 3.17 7.55 16.43
N GLN A 55 2.73 8.15 15.36
CA GLN A 55 1.61 9.07 15.32
C GLN A 55 0.33 8.29 15.02
N LEU A 56 -0.73 8.55 15.79
CA LEU A 56 -2.03 7.92 15.64
C LEU A 56 -3.04 8.97 15.18
N ALA A 57 -3.60 8.81 14.00
CA ALA A 57 -4.64 9.66 13.48
C ALA A 57 -5.99 8.94 13.50
N ALA A 58 -6.99 9.55 14.12
CA ALA A 58 -8.37 9.09 14.04
C ALA A 58 -8.94 9.43 12.65
N ASP A 59 -9.89 8.64 12.21
CA ASP A 59 -10.65 8.89 10.99
C ASP A 59 -12.11 9.18 11.38
N SER A 60 -12.61 10.36 11.03
CA SER A 60 -13.97 10.78 11.36
C SER A 60 -15.07 9.94 10.67
N SER A 61 -14.72 9.22 9.62
CA SER A 61 -15.62 8.30 8.91
C SER A 61 -15.71 6.92 9.57
N GLN A 62 -14.84 6.65 10.56
CA GLN A 62 -14.74 5.36 11.25
C GLN A 62 -15.04 5.53 12.74
N GLY A 63 -15.47 4.46 13.39
CA GLY A 63 -15.64 4.44 14.85
C GLY A 63 -14.32 4.63 15.60
N ASP A 64 -14.39 5.03 16.86
CA ASP A 64 -13.19 5.16 17.69
C ASP A 64 -12.55 3.81 18.01
N ARG A 65 -13.40 2.79 18.27
CA ARG A 65 -12.97 1.43 18.63
C ARG A 65 -13.78 0.38 17.86
N ASP A 66 -13.18 -0.75 17.63
CA ASP A 66 -13.89 -1.91 17.12
C ASP A 66 -14.62 -2.69 18.22
N LYS A 67 -15.37 -3.72 17.84
CA LYS A 67 -16.11 -4.61 18.75
C LYS A 67 -15.24 -5.36 19.78
N TYR A 68 -13.93 -5.37 19.57
CA TYR A 68 -12.96 -5.97 20.50
C TYR A 68 -12.27 -4.94 21.40
N GLY A 69 -12.71 -3.68 21.34
CA GLY A 69 -12.17 -2.57 22.12
C GLY A 69 -10.82 -2.02 21.61
N ARG A 70 -10.35 -2.43 20.43
CA ARG A 70 -9.13 -1.90 19.83
C ARG A 70 -9.41 -0.52 19.24
N LEU A 71 -8.50 0.43 19.44
CA LEU A 71 -8.58 1.73 18.78
C LEU A 71 -8.41 1.58 17.26
N LEU A 72 -9.26 2.25 16.48
CA LEU A 72 -9.16 2.33 15.04
C LEU A 72 -8.36 3.58 14.67
N ARG A 73 -7.16 3.42 14.11
CA ARG A 73 -6.28 4.56 13.78
C ARG A 73 -5.50 4.31 12.49
N HIS A 74 -5.24 5.38 11.77
CA HIS A 74 -4.11 5.42 10.85
C HIS A 74 -2.82 5.58 11.66
N VAL A 75 -1.76 4.90 11.27
CA VAL A 75 -0.49 4.86 12.01
C VAL A 75 0.62 5.40 11.11
N PHE A 76 1.38 6.37 11.63
CA PHE A 76 2.51 6.95 10.93
C PHE A 76 3.78 6.85 11.78
N VAL A 77 4.92 6.64 11.11
CA VAL A 77 6.26 6.64 11.72
C VAL A 77 7.06 7.79 11.15
N GLY A 78 7.75 8.53 12.01
CA GLY A 78 8.53 9.70 11.59
C GLY A 78 7.70 10.82 10.95
N GLY A 79 6.38 10.83 11.19
CA GLY A 79 5.46 11.83 10.68
C GLY A 79 5.07 11.67 9.20
N THR A 80 5.76 10.83 8.44
CA THR A 80 5.58 10.72 6.98
C THR A 80 5.26 9.31 6.50
N THR A 81 5.78 8.28 7.14
CA THR A 81 5.58 6.90 6.69
C THR A 81 4.24 6.35 7.16
N ASN A 82 3.28 6.24 6.26
CA ASN A 82 2.02 5.55 6.50
C ASN A 82 2.27 4.04 6.57
N VAL A 83 2.07 3.46 7.75
CA VAL A 83 2.40 2.05 8.02
C VAL A 83 1.51 1.08 7.23
N ALA A 84 0.22 1.40 7.08
CA ALA A 84 -0.68 0.58 6.27
C ALA A 84 -0.28 0.59 4.79
N LEU A 85 0.03 1.76 4.25
CA LEU A 85 0.49 1.90 2.87
C LEU A 85 1.76 1.07 2.64
N ALA A 86 2.76 1.17 3.52
CA ALA A 86 4.00 0.41 3.40
C ALA A 86 3.78 -1.13 3.43
N GLN A 87 2.84 -1.59 4.27
CA GLN A 87 2.44 -3.01 4.30
C GLN A 87 1.80 -3.45 2.97
N ILE A 88 0.92 -2.64 2.43
CA ILE A 88 0.19 -2.95 1.19
C ILE A 88 1.12 -2.90 -0.03
N GLU A 89 1.97 -1.87 -0.14
CA GLU A 89 2.95 -1.72 -1.22
C GLU A 89 3.95 -2.88 -1.29
N GLY A 90 4.37 -3.37 -0.13
CA GLY A 90 5.25 -4.53 -0.03
C GLY A 90 4.56 -5.86 -0.28
N GLY A 91 3.24 -5.89 -0.40
CA GLY A 91 2.46 -7.12 -0.54
C GLY A 91 2.32 -7.92 0.75
N TYR A 92 2.56 -7.29 1.92
CA TYR A 92 2.38 -7.90 3.24
C TYR A 92 0.94 -7.84 3.74
N GLY A 93 0.09 -7.06 3.06
CA GLY A 93 -1.31 -6.87 3.38
C GLY A 93 -2.11 -6.47 2.15
N ARG A 94 -3.42 -6.33 2.38
CA ARG A 94 -4.36 -5.82 1.38
C ARG A 94 -5.16 -4.65 1.93
N GLU A 95 -5.72 -3.86 1.02
CA GLU A 95 -6.76 -2.92 1.40
C GLU A 95 -7.97 -3.66 1.94
N TYR A 96 -8.57 -3.15 3.01
CA TYR A 96 -9.75 -3.70 3.63
C TYR A 96 -10.70 -2.60 4.11
N THR A 97 -11.81 -2.46 3.40
CA THR A 97 -12.92 -1.59 3.79
C THR A 97 -13.90 -2.38 4.66
N TYR A 98 -14.03 -2.02 5.94
CA TYR A 98 -14.94 -2.69 6.88
C TYR A 98 -16.29 -1.98 6.98
N ASP A 99 -16.28 -0.68 7.25
CA ASP A 99 -17.50 0.09 7.56
C ASP A 99 -17.58 1.38 6.72
N GLY A 100 -17.46 1.22 5.39
CA GLY A 100 -17.55 2.33 4.46
C GLY A 100 -16.21 3.01 4.13
N PRO A 101 -16.24 4.04 3.29
CA PRO A 101 -15.04 4.74 2.84
C PRO A 101 -14.30 5.39 4.01
N TYR A 102 -12.97 5.39 3.96
CA TYR A 102 -12.08 5.98 4.95
C TYR A 102 -10.97 6.79 4.25
N GLN A 103 -10.24 7.61 5.01
CA GLN A 103 -9.10 8.35 4.50
C GLN A 103 -8.03 7.38 3.95
N HIS A 104 -7.30 7.79 2.91
CA HIS A 104 -6.27 6.99 2.23
C HIS A 104 -6.76 5.74 1.47
N ARG A 105 -8.06 5.44 1.45
CA ARG A 105 -8.57 4.22 0.79
C ARG A 105 -8.15 4.10 -0.67
N LEU A 106 -8.24 5.18 -1.44
CA LEU A 106 -7.87 5.16 -2.86
C LEU A 106 -6.36 4.93 -3.07
N GLU A 107 -5.54 5.49 -2.18
CA GLU A 107 -4.10 5.27 -2.15
C GLU A 107 -3.77 3.79 -1.85
N TYR A 108 -4.45 3.19 -0.88
CA TYR A 108 -4.27 1.77 -0.54
C TYR A 108 -4.72 0.83 -1.65
N LEU A 109 -5.83 1.14 -2.34
CA LEU A 109 -6.27 0.40 -3.53
C LEU A 109 -5.25 0.47 -4.66
N ALA A 110 -4.69 1.64 -4.92
CA ALA A 110 -3.65 1.82 -5.94
C ALA A 110 -2.38 1.03 -5.60
N ALA A 111 -1.93 1.10 -4.34
CA ALA A 111 -0.78 0.36 -3.83
C ALA A 111 -0.99 -1.15 -3.94
N GLN A 112 -2.17 -1.64 -3.56
CA GLN A 112 -2.53 -3.04 -3.69
C GLN A 112 -2.48 -3.53 -5.16
N ASN A 113 -3.01 -2.75 -6.08
CA ASN A 113 -2.97 -3.10 -7.50
C ASN A 113 -1.53 -3.15 -8.03
N GLN A 114 -0.67 -2.24 -7.59
CA GLN A 114 0.76 -2.29 -7.92
C GLN A 114 1.44 -3.53 -7.34
N ALA A 115 1.16 -3.88 -6.08
CA ALA A 115 1.70 -5.08 -5.44
C ALA A 115 1.24 -6.36 -6.15
N LYS A 116 -0.03 -6.44 -6.54
CA LYS A 116 -0.59 -7.55 -7.33
C LYS A 116 0.10 -7.70 -8.68
N ASN A 117 0.20 -6.62 -9.44
CA ASN A 117 0.80 -6.63 -10.77
C ASN A 117 2.30 -6.98 -10.73
N ALA A 118 2.98 -6.64 -9.65
CA ALA A 118 4.38 -6.95 -9.44
C ALA A 118 4.60 -8.29 -8.70
N HIS A 119 3.54 -9.05 -8.42
CA HIS A 119 3.58 -10.31 -7.67
C HIS A 119 4.35 -10.21 -6.33
N ARG A 120 4.19 -9.09 -5.61
CA ARG A 120 4.90 -8.86 -4.35
C ARG A 120 4.27 -9.62 -3.20
N GLY A 121 5.11 -10.17 -2.33
CA GLY A 121 4.69 -10.78 -1.08
C GLY A 121 3.60 -11.84 -1.25
N THR A 122 2.48 -11.68 -0.59
CA THR A 122 1.35 -12.61 -0.67
C THR A 122 0.74 -12.74 -2.08
N TRP A 123 0.97 -11.77 -2.97
CA TRP A 123 0.47 -11.81 -4.35
C TRP A 123 1.32 -12.64 -5.30
N GLY A 124 2.52 -13.02 -4.89
CA GLY A 124 3.43 -13.88 -5.65
C GLY A 124 3.49 -15.32 -5.11
N PRO A 125 4.29 -16.20 -5.78
CA PRO A 125 4.54 -17.53 -5.26
C PRO A 125 5.22 -17.48 -3.87
N PRO A 126 4.94 -18.44 -2.98
CA PRO A 126 4.04 -19.58 -3.16
C PRO A 126 2.56 -19.27 -2.88
N CYS A 127 2.22 -18.08 -2.36
CA CYS A 127 0.87 -17.77 -1.89
C CYS A 127 -0.12 -17.49 -3.03
N ASN A 128 0.31 -16.81 -4.08
CA ASN A 128 -0.49 -16.46 -5.26
C ASN A 128 -1.81 -15.74 -4.94
N GLY A 129 -1.86 -14.96 -3.87
CA GLY A 129 -3.01 -14.17 -3.45
C GLY A 129 -3.35 -14.31 -1.98
N PHE A 130 -4.37 -13.56 -1.57
CA PHE A 130 -4.97 -13.64 -0.25
C PHE A 130 -6.02 -14.75 -0.23
N HIS A 131 -5.70 -15.87 0.37
CA HIS A 131 -6.65 -16.96 0.59
C HIS A 131 -7.08 -16.96 2.05
N GLN A 132 -8.37 -16.83 2.29
CA GLN A 132 -8.91 -16.87 3.66
C GLN A 132 -8.90 -18.28 4.26
N ASP A 133 -8.75 -19.29 3.43
CA ASP A 133 -8.91 -20.71 3.78
C ASP A 133 -7.62 -21.54 3.65
N ASP A 134 -6.47 -20.95 3.37
CA ASP A 134 -5.20 -21.68 3.27
C ASP A 134 -4.69 -22.11 4.65
N ALA A 135 -5.35 -23.14 5.20
CA ALA A 135 -4.82 -23.99 6.24
C ALA A 135 -3.66 -24.81 5.65
N GLY A 136 -2.44 -24.30 5.80
CA GLY A 136 -1.25 -25.11 5.79
C GLY A 136 -0.73 -25.55 4.42
N SER A 137 -0.08 -24.64 3.70
CA SER A 137 1.07 -25.03 2.88
C SER A 137 2.33 -24.44 3.53
N SER A 138 2.87 -25.17 4.48
CA SER A 138 4.20 -24.95 4.99
C SER A 138 5.19 -25.46 3.91
N ALA A 139 5.48 -24.64 2.92
CA ALA A 139 6.62 -24.88 2.06
C ALA A 139 7.88 -24.55 2.87
N ALA A 140 8.65 -25.57 3.12
CA ALA A 140 9.94 -25.51 3.78
C ALA A 140 10.79 -24.36 3.22
N ALA A 141 11.32 -23.55 4.13
CA ALA A 141 12.33 -22.56 3.83
C ALA A 141 13.54 -23.25 3.18
N SER A 142 13.69 -23.09 1.89
CA SER A 142 14.97 -23.33 1.22
C SER A 142 15.89 -22.18 1.59
N THR A 143 16.85 -22.49 2.44
CA THR A 143 18.01 -21.66 2.69
C THR A 143 18.75 -21.45 1.37
N SER A 144 18.65 -20.29 0.81
CA SER A 144 19.55 -19.84 -0.25
C SER A 144 20.46 -18.75 0.33
N ALA A 145 21.73 -19.06 0.29
CA ALA A 145 22.82 -18.28 0.83
C ALA A 145 22.88 -16.86 0.24
N ALA A 146 23.23 -15.92 1.09
CA ALA A 146 23.56 -14.56 0.73
C ALA A 146 24.80 -14.53 -0.19
N PRO A 147 24.85 -13.71 -1.23
CA PRO A 147 26.11 -13.37 -1.88
C PRO A 147 26.84 -12.30 -1.07
N ALA A 148 28.13 -12.55 -0.86
CA ALA A 148 29.07 -11.68 -0.17
C ALA A 148 29.28 -10.33 -0.90
N PRO A 149 29.74 -9.30 -0.16
CA PRO A 149 29.88 -7.96 -0.72
C PRO A 149 31.14 -7.83 -1.58
N SER A 150 30.99 -7.32 -2.78
CA SER A 150 32.11 -6.88 -3.61
C SER A 150 32.48 -5.44 -3.28
N THR A 151 33.72 -5.21 -2.99
CA THR A 151 34.36 -3.95 -2.63
C THR A 151 34.39 -2.93 -3.78
N PRO A 152 34.51 -1.62 -3.47
CA PRO A 152 34.39 -0.53 -4.45
C PRO A 152 35.73 -0.22 -5.13
N VAL A 153 35.65 0.17 -6.39
CA VAL A 153 36.76 0.85 -7.05
C VAL A 153 36.33 2.31 -7.29
N ALA A 154 37.14 3.21 -6.74
CA ALA A 154 37.02 4.66 -6.91
C ALA A 154 37.58 5.08 -8.27
N SER A 155 36.99 6.11 -8.89
CA SER A 155 37.71 7.28 -9.41
C SER A 155 36.85 8.22 -10.23
N ALA A 156 36.90 9.45 -9.80
CA ALA A 156 37.02 10.73 -10.46
C ALA A 156 35.78 11.44 -11.01
N VAL A 157 35.47 12.56 -10.34
CA VAL A 157 34.71 13.73 -10.81
C VAL A 157 35.63 14.55 -11.76
N PRO A 158 35.08 15.27 -12.79
CA PRO A 158 34.79 16.66 -12.56
C PRO A 158 33.55 17.29 -13.24
N ALA A 159 33.02 18.28 -12.52
CA ALA A 159 32.41 19.55 -12.98
C ALA A 159 31.18 19.59 -13.90
N ALA A 160 30.14 20.24 -13.36
CA ALA A 160 28.97 20.81 -14.01
C ALA A 160 29.33 21.94 -15.02
N PRO A 161 28.43 22.44 -15.90
CA PRO A 161 27.17 23.07 -15.50
C PRO A 161 25.95 22.93 -16.44
N SER A 162 24.83 23.49 -16.00
CA SER A 162 23.68 24.01 -16.76
C SER A 162 22.47 23.10 -17.00
N SER A 163 21.39 23.42 -16.31
CA SER A 163 20.01 23.10 -16.69
C SER A 163 19.64 23.70 -18.05
N PRO A 164 18.65 23.11 -18.78
CA PRO A 164 17.26 23.23 -18.41
C PRO A 164 16.39 21.98 -18.69
N ALA A 165 15.29 21.92 -17.97
CA ALA A 165 14.00 21.31 -18.30
C ALA A 165 13.97 20.15 -19.31
N GLY A 166 13.57 18.97 -18.83
CA GLY A 166 13.26 17.86 -19.69
C GLY A 166 12.89 16.62 -18.89
N ALA A 167 11.64 16.25 -18.95
CA ALA A 167 11.07 15.03 -18.43
C ALA A 167 11.99 13.81 -18.55
N GLY A 168 12.43 13.26 -17.43
CA GLY A 168 13.10 11.97 -17.34
C GLY A 168 12.09 10.89 -16.99
N SER A 169 11.57 10.25 -18.01
CA SER A 169 10.76 9.04 -17.96
C SER A 169 11.62 7.87 -17.51
N SER A 170 11.35 7.32 -16.34
CA SER A 170 11.70 5.94 -16.03
C SER A 170 10.46 5.08 -16.24
N GLY A 171 10.54 4.20 -17.24
CA GLY A 171 9.46 3.51 -17.90
C GLY A 171 8.65 2.54 -17.04
N GLY A 172 7.59 3.04 -16.45
CA GLY A 172 6.37 2.31 -16.15
C GLY A 172 5.27 2.98 -16.94
N ALA A 173 4.56 2.27 -17.83
CA ALA A 173 3.49 2.85 -18.63
C ALA A 173 2.46 3.48 -17.68
N CYS A 174 2.27 4.80 -17.79
CA CYS A 174 1.23 5.52 -17.04
C CYS A 174 -0.13 4.94 -17.43
N ALA A 175 -0.78 4.26 -16.49
CA ALA A 175 -1.93 3.42 -16.78
C ALA A 175 -3.27 4.04 -16.33
N ILE A 176 -3.28 5.16 -15.63
CA ILE A 176 -4.51 5.80 -15.20
C ILE A 176 -4.99 6.76 -16.27
N LYS A 177 -6.21 6.51 -16.77
CA LYS A 177 -6.85 7.31 -17.82
C LYS A 177 -7.63 8.46 -17.21
N GLY A 178 -7.19 9.71 -17.45
CA GLY A 178 -7.92 10.91 -17.01
C GLY A 178 -8.76 11.49 -18.15
N ASN A 179 -10.09 11.35 -18.09
CA ASN A 179 -11.00 11.90 -19.08
C ASN A 179 -11.90 13.00 -18.49
N ILE A 180 -12.37 13.90 -19.36
CA ILE A 180 -13.33 14.96 -19.01
C ILE A 180 -14.69 14.54 -19.55
N ASN A 181 -15.65 14.31 -18.64
CA ASN A 181 -16.98 13.91 -19.04
C ASN A 181 -17.78 15.06 -19.71
N SER A 182 -18.97 14.76 -20.23
CA SER A 182 -19.84 15.73 -20.90
C SER A 182 -20.27 16.93 -20.04
N LYS A 183 -20.11 16.81 -18.70
CA LYS A 183 -20.40 17.87 -17.72
C LYS A 183 -19.16 18.65 -17.31
N GLY A 184 -18.01 18.43 -17.96
CA GLY A 184 -16.74 19.09 -17.65
C GLY A 184 -16.02 18.55 -16.42
N ALA A 185 -16.52 17.47 -15.80
CA ALA A 185 -15.88 16.89 -14.64
C ALA A 185 -14.67 16.03 -15.05
N LYS A 186 -13.53 16.26 -14.39
CA LYS A 186 -12.28 15.52 -14.56
C LYS A 186 -12.32 14.21 -13.77
N ILE A 187 -12.31 13.07 -14.45
CA ILE A 187 -12.43 11.75 -13.85
C ILE A 187 -11.21 10.91 -14.24
N ALA A 188 -10.56 10.29 -13.27
CA ALA A 188 -9.44 9.39 -13.47
C ALA A 188 -9.87 7.94 -13.26
N HIS A 189 -9.64 7.09 -14.25
CA HIS A 189 -9.99 5.67 -14.26
C HIS A 189 -8.72 4.84 -14.09
N ALA A 190 -8.66 4.06 -13.02
CA ALA A 190 -7.57 3.13 -12.81
C ALA A 190 -7.78 1.83 -13.60
N PRO A 191 -6.71 1.11 -13.99
CA PRO A 191 -6.84 -0.21 -14.57
C PRO A 191 -7.68 -1.13 -13.68
N GLY A 192 -8.63 -1.84 -14.28
CA GLY A 192 -9.55 -2.73 -13.55
C GLY A 192 -10.83 -2.07 -13.05
N SER A 193 -11.01 -0.76 -13.23
CA SER A 193 -12.32 -0.12 -13.00
C SER A 193 -13.31 -0.47 -14.12
N ALA A 194 -14.60 -0.59 -13.79
CA ALA A 194 -15.67 -1.01 -14.72
C ALA A 194 -15.75 -0.14 -16.00
N THR A 195 -15.26 1.06 -15.93
CA THR A 195 -15.29 2.03 -17.03
C THR A 195 -13.94 2.22 -17.71
N TYR A 196 -12.86 1.60 -17.21
CA TYR A 196 -11.50 1.80 -17.72
C TYR A 196 -11.37 1.47 -19.21
N ASP A 197 -11.84 0.28 -19.63
CA ASP A 197 -11.69 -0.19 -21.02
C ASP A 197 -12.52 0.65 -22.00
N LYS A 198 -13.63 1.22 -21.53
CA LYS A 198 -14.51 2.08 -22.31
C LYS A 198 -14.01 3.53 -22.38
N THR A 199 -13.07 3.91 -21.53
CA THR A 199 -12.54 5.27 -21.47
C THR A 199 -11.47 5.47 -22.53
N VAL A 200 -11.72 6.39 -23.44
CA VAL A 200 -10.76 6.86 -24.46
C VAL A 200 -10.20 8.21 -24.02
N ILE A 201 -8.91 8.42 -24.15
CA ILE A 201 -8.24 9.68 -23.81
C ILE A 201 -8.13 10.54 -25.07
N THR A 202 -8.62 11.76 -24.99
CA THR A 202 -8.57 12.74 -26.07
C THR A 202 -7.70 13.92 -25.61
N PRO A 203 -6.40 13.96 -25.95
CA PRO A 203 -5.48 15.00 -25.46
C PRO A 203 -5.91 16.43 -25.81
N SER A 204 -6.57 16.64 -26.95
CA SER A 204 -7.06 17.95 -27.36
C SER A 204 -8.14 18.55 -26.44
N LYS A 205 -8.76 17.72 -25.58
CA LYS A 205 -9.71 18.15 -24.54
C LYS A 205 -9.02 18.40 -23.18
N GLY A 206 -7.69 18.30 -23.12
CA GLY A 206 -6.95 18.36 -21.86
C GLY A 206 -6.96 17.04 -21.08
N GLU A 207 -7.39 15.96 -21.67
CA GLU A 207 -7.38 14.61 -21.11
C GLU A 207 -5.96 14.02 -21.22
N ARG A 208 -5.53 13.27 -20.21
CA ARG A 208 -4.20 12.69 -20.19
C ARG A 208 -4.10 11.41 -19.36
N MET A 209 -3.01 10.70 -19.55
CA MET A 209 -2.63 9.57 -18.71
C MET A 209 -1.89 10.07 -17.47
N PHE A 210 -2.06 9.36 -16.35
CA PHE A 210 -1.34 9.58 -15.09
C PHE A 210 -0.63 8.29 -14.69
N CYS A 211 0.51 8.44 -14.05
CA CYS A 211 1.32 7.33 -13.59
C CYS A 211 0.91 6.85 -12.18
N SER A 212 0.16 7.68 -11.43
CA SER A 212 -0.39 7.31 -10.13
C SER A 212 -1.72 8.01 -9.86
N ALA A 213 -2.52 7.43 -8.94
CA ALA A 213 -3.75 8.05 -8.47
C ALA A 213 -3.46 9.37 -7.73
N ALA A 214 -2.35 9.44 -6.99
CA ALA A 214 -1.92 10.64 -6.29
C ALA A 214 -1.61 11.78 -7.28
N GLU A 215 -0.96 11.47 -8.40
CA GLU A 215 -0.69 12.44 -9.47
C GLU A 215 -2.00 12.97 -10.08
N ALA A 216 -2.96 12.10 -10.35
CA ALA A 216 -4.25 12.49 -10.89
C ALA A 216 -5.01 13.41 -9.93
N ILE A 217 -5.05 13.08 -8.63
CA ILE A 217 -5.70 13.88 -7.60
C ILE A 217 -5.00 15.23 -7.42
N ALA A 218 -3.67 15.27 -7.36
CA ALA A 218 -2.90 16.50 -7.28
C ALA A 218 -3.13 17.41 -8.49
N ALA A 219 -3.43 16.84 -9.66
CA ALA A 219 -3.80 17.57 -10.87
C ALA A 219 -5.29 17.99 -10.93
N GLY A 220 -6.04 17.78 -9.84
CA GLY A 220 -7.46 18.17 -9.72
C GLY A 220 -8.44 17.19 -10.38
N TRP A 221 -8.04 15.93 -10.53
CA TRP A 221 -8.90 14.86 -11.04
C TRP A 221 -9.46 14.05 -9.88
N ARG A 222 -10.73 13.64 -9.97
CA ARG A 222 -11.31 12.68 -9.00
C ARG A 222 -11.24 11.28 -9.57
N MET A 223 -11.00 10.28 -8.73
CA MET A 223 -11.09 8.89 -9.16
C MET A 223 -12.53 8.51 -9.50
N ALA A 224 -12.70 7.65 -10.50
CA ALA A 224 -14.00 7.06 -10.82
C ALA A 224 -14.50 6.25 -9.62
N ASN A 225 -15.79 6.43 -9.28
CA ASN A 225 -16.47 5.58 -8.30
C ASN A 225 -17.05 4.40 -9.07
N ASP A 226 -16.45 3.25 -8.95
CA ASP A 226 -16.97 1.98 -9.46
C ASP A 226 -17.55 1.17 -8.33
#